data_d417a17513ecb8788d2d3841129492d4
#
_entry.id   d417a17513ecb8788d2d3841129492d4
#
_cell.length_a   1.000
_cell.length_b   1.000
_cell.length_c   1.000
_cell.angle_alpha   90.00
_cell.angle_beta   90.00
_cell.angle_gamma   90.00
#
_symmetry.space_group_name_H-M   'P 1'
#
loop_
_entity.id
_entity.type
_entity.pdbx_description
1 polymer ?
#
loop_
_entity_poly.entity_id
_entity_poly.type
_entity_poly.pdbx_seq_one_letter_code
_entity_poly.pdbx_strand_id
1 'polypeptide(L)'
;ISGLGGDEMFTGYYDHFLMHLRELNKSDYKINLKSWKQHIKPLILNKNLRNLDLFKNKKKREYLVTDFDKKFINKMFTNKSIEPFHEKKYSNSLLKNRMLNELFHELVPLICNEDDMNSMKMSIENRSPLLNKELLNFSLSLPQNMYIKDGYGKSLFRDSMKGILNDKVRLDRKKHGFNSSIHSLINLKSKKVMDFFIKNEQLNEFINVKNFCSYLKNQKSTDNANSKFIFSVFNAAIFLKKFN
;
A
#
# COMPACT_ATOMS: atom_id res chain seq x y z
N ILE A 1 -17.42 -4.43 -10.84
CA ILE A 1 -16.14 -4.42 -11.57
C ILE A 1 -15.14 -3.62 -10.77
N SER A 2 -13.95 -4.20 -10.51
CA SER A 2 -12.83 -3.58 -9.81
C SER A 2 -11.71 -3.16 -10.78
N GLY A 3 -11.00 -2.08 -10.43
CA GLY A 3 -9.80 -1.62 -11.13
C GLY A 3 -8.51 -2.25 -10.60
N LEU A 4 -8.59 -3.32 -9.82
CA LEU A 4 -7.46 -4.02 -9.22
C LEU A 4 -6.51 -4.57 -10.29
N GLY A 5 -5.20 -4.53 -10.04
CA GLY A 5 -4.16 -4.92 -10.99
C GLY A 5 -3.57 -3.76 -11.79
N GLY A 6 -4.28 -2.62 -11.90
CA GLY A 6 -3.82 -1.48 -12.69
C GLY A 6 -2.58 -0.80 -12.14
N ASP A 7 -2.42 -0.73 -10.83
CA ASP A 7 -1.23 -0.19 -10.16
C ASP A 7 -0.04 -1.14 -10.28
N GLU A 8 -0.27 -2.43 -10.11
CA GLU A 8 0.74 -3.48 -10.09
C GLU A 8 1.27 -3.81 -11.49
N MET A 9 0.44 -3.66 -12.52
CA MET A 9 0.87 -3.96 -13.90
C MET A 9 1.40 -2.75 -14.66
N PHE A 10 0.95 -1.53 -14.33
CA PHE A 10 1.30 -0.33 -15.09
C PHE A 10 1.95 0.77 -14.26
N THR A 11 2.38 0.50 -13.04
CA THR A 11 2.98 1.45 -12.09
C THR A 11 2.01 2.49 -11.52
N GLY A 12 1.67 2.36 -10.25
CA GLY A 12 0.76 3.30 -9.59
C GLY A 12 1.22 3.72 -8.20
N TYR A 13 2.26 3.08 -7.66
CA TYR A 13 2.77 3.35 -6.33
C TYR A 13 3.96 4.30 -6.35
N TYR A 14 4.18 5.03 -5.24
CA TYR A 14 5.24 6.03 -5.18
C TYR A 14 6.64 5.44 -5.18
N ASP A 15 6.83 4.23 -4.68
CA ASP A 15 8.09 3.48 -4.74
C ASP A 15 8.46 3.06 -6.17
N HIS A 16 7.46 2.81 -7.03
CA HIS A 16 7.70 2.52 -8.45
C HIS A 16 8.48 3.64 -9.15
N PHE A 17 8.21 4.91 -8.83
CA PHE A 17 8.96 6.02 -9.39
C PHE A 17 10.45 5.98 -9.02
N LEU A 18 10.75 5.60 -7.77
CA LEU A 18 12.12 5.54 -7.30
C LEU A 18 12.87 4.35 -7.91
N MET A 19 12.20 3.22 -8.07
CA MET A 19 12.75 2.04 -8.74
C MET A 19 12.98 2.29 -10.23
N HIS A 20 12.04 2.94 -10.90
CA HIS A 20 12.17 3.38 -12.28
C HIS A 20 13.38 4.29 -12.46
N LEU A 21 13.50 5.35 -11.65
CA LEU A 21 14.63 6.27 -11.71
C LEU A 21 15.99 5.56 -11.58
N ARG A 22 16.06 4.50 -10.78
CA ARG A 22 17.31 3.77 -10.57
C ARG A 22 17.78 2.99 -11.78
N GLU A 23 16.88 2.57 -12.64
CA GLU A 23 17.17 1.73 -13.81
C GLU A 23 17.38 2.53 -15.09
N LEU A 24 17.17 3.84 -15.05
CA LEU A 24 17.38 4.70 -16.22
C LEU A 24 18.86 4.98 -16.49
N ASN A 25 19.18 5.20 -17.74
CA ASN A 25 20.47 5.73 -18.16
C ASN A 25 20.67 7.18 -17.65
N LYS A 26 21.88 7.73 -17.74
CA LYS A 26 22.21 9.05 -17.16
C LYS A 26 21.39 10.21 -17.73
N SER A 27 21.06 10.18 -19.03
CA SER A 27 20.29 11.24 -19.69
C SER A 27 18.84 11.23 -19.20
N ASP A 28 18.19 10.07 -19.27
CA ASP A 28 16.79 9.89 -18.88
C ASP A 28 16.60 10.07 -17.37
N TYR A 29 17.57 9.65 -16.56
CA TYR A 29 17.58 9.87 -15.13
C TYR A 29 17.45 11.36 -14.77
N LYS A 30 18.25 12.25 -15.40
CA LYS A 30 18.20 13.69 -15.11
C LYS A 30 16.82 14.28 -15.38
N ILE A 31 16.24 13.95 -16.53
CA ILE A 31 14.92 14.43 -16.97
C ILE A 31 13.84 13.94 -16.01
N ASN A 32 13.80 12.62 -15.77
CA ASN A 32 12.78 12.00 -14.92
C ASN A 32 12.92 12.39 -13.45
N LEU A 33 14.14 12.58 -12.95
CA LEU A 33 14.38 13.10 -11.59
C LEU A 33 13.85 14.52 -11.41
N LYS A 34 14.02 15.40 -12.41
CA LYS A 34 13.47 16.77 -12.40
C LYS A 34 11.95 16.71 -12.33
N SER A 35 11.33 15.91 -13.21
CA SER A 35 9.88 15.71 -13.24
C SER A 35 9.35 15.12 -11.94
N TRP A 36 10.01 14.10 -11.37
CA TRP A 36 9.64 13.51 -10.10
C TRP A 36 9.72 14.52 -8.95
N LYS A 37 10.80 15.31 -8.86
CA LYS A 37 10.95 16.34 -7.83
C LYS A 37 9.85 17.39 -7.89
N GLN A 38 9.46 17.78 -9.10
CA GLN A 38 8.47 18.82 -9.34
C GLN A 38 7.03 18.35 -9.11
N HIS A 39 6.69 17.16 -9.59
CA HIS A 39 5.30 16.73 -9.68
C HIS A 39 4.89 15.64 -8.68
N ILE A 40 5.82 14.75 -8.30
CA ILE A 40 5.48 13.59 -7.49
C ILE A 40 5.94 13.72 -6.05
N LYS A 41 7.19 14.12 -5.82
CA LYS A 41 7.75 14.26 -4.46
C LYS A 41 6.87 15.09 -3.51
N PRO A 42 6.24 16.21 -3.93
CA PRO A 42 5.34 16.98 -3.07
C PRO A 42 4.08 16.23 -2.64
N LEU A 43 3.61 15.27 -3.45
CA LEU A 43 2.40 14.48 -3.20
C LEU A 43 2.62 13.34 -2.21
N ILE A 44 3.87 12.93 -2.00
CA ILE A 44 4.22 11.79 -1.16
C ILE A 44 4.14 12.21 0.31
N LEU A 45 3.28 11.59 1.10
CA LEU A 45 3.16 11.84 2.54
C LEU A 45 4.24 11.10 3.34
N ASN A 46 4.51 9.86 3.01
CA ASN A 46 5.54 9.04 3.66
C ASN A 46 6.95 9.57 3.33
N LYS A 47 7.66 10.09 4.34
CA LYS A 47 8.99 10.67 4.19
C LYS A 47 10.03 9.69 3.64
N ASN A 48 9.89 8.40 3.95
CA ASN A 48 10.79 7.36 3.47
C ASN A 48 10.73 7.23 1.94
N LEU A 49 9.55 7.35 1.34
CA LEU A 49 9.36 7.30 -0.11
C LEU A 49 9.82 8.57 -0.84
N ARG A 50 10.27 9.61 -0.11
CA ARG A 50 10.93 10.80 -0.66
C ARG A 50 12.44 10.65 -0.75
N ASN A 51 13.02 9.59 -0.17
CA ASN A 51 14.46 9.40 -0.08
C ASN A 51 14.97 8.43 -1.16
N LEU A 52 15.69 8.97 -2.14
CA LEU A 52 16.30 8.20 -3.23
C LEU A 52 17.33 7.18 -2.73
N ASP A 53 17.99 7.42 -1.59
CA ASP A 53 19.04 6.55 -1.08
C ASP A 53 18.49 5.26 -0.45
N LEU A 54 17.22 5.23 -0.05
CA LEU A 54 16.60 4.01 0.45
C LEU A 54 16.61 2.89 -0.59
N PHE A 55 16.52 3.23 -1.87
CA PHE A 55 16.46 2.27 -2.96
C PHE A 55 17.83 1.81 -3.46
N LYS A 56 18.92 2.39 -2.96
CA LYS A 56 20.29 1.92 -3.22
C LYS A 56 20.64 0.64 -2.45
N ASN A 57 19.94 0.36 -1.35
CA ASN A 57 20.21 -0.78 -0.48
C ASN A 57 18.99 -1.69 -0.35
N LYS A 58 19.11 -2.96 -0.77
CA LYS A 58 18.05 -3.97 -0.68
C LYS A 58 17.49 -4.10 0.74
N LYS A 59 18.36 -4.15 1.76
CA LYS A 59 17.96 -4.26 3.17
C LYS A 59 17.13 -3.07 3.66
N LYS A 60 17.36 -1.86 3.13
CA LYS A 60 16.56 -0.68 3.48
C LYS A 60 15.17 -0.70 2.86
N ARG A 61 14.98 -1.39 1.73
CA ARG A 61 13.66 -1.55 1.08
C ARG A 61 12.73 -2.45 1.88
N GLU A 62 13.26 -3.47 2.52
CA GLU A 62 12.51 -4.40 3.36
C GLU A 62 11.84 -3.68 4.55
N TYR A 63 12.34 -2.51 4.97
CA TYR A 63 11.74 -1.66 6.00
C TYR A 63 10.57 -0.80 5.52
N LEU A 64 10.33 -0.69 4.22
CA LEU A 64 9.18 0.06 3.69
C LEU A 64 7.84 -0.63 3.94
N VAL A 65 7.88 -1.90 4.29
CA VAL A 65 6.71 -2.71 4.64
C VAL A 65 6.10 -2.30 5.98
N THR A 66 6.89 -1.71 6.89
CA THR A 66 6.38 -1.24 8.17
C THR A 66 6.39 0.29 8.23
N ASP A 67 5.21 0.87 8.37
CA ASP A 67 5.03 2.31 8.58
C ASP A 67 5.45 2.75 10.01
N PHE A 68 5.86 1.80 10.86
CA PHE A 68 6.19 2.02 12.26
C PHE A 68 7.65 1.68 12.56
N ASP A 69 8.27 2.48 13.42
CA ASP A 69 9.62 2.22 13.88
C ASP A 69 9.69 1.08 14.92
N LYS A 70 10.89 0.56 15.15
CA LYS A 70 11.12 -0.52 16.12
C LYS A 70 10.66 -0.15 17.55
N LYS A 71 10.75 1.13 17.93
CA LYS A 71 10.36 1.61 19.25
C LYS A 71 8.84 1.49 19.43
N PHE A 72 8.08 1.88 18.42
CA PHE A 72 6.62 1.73 18.41
C PHE A 72 6.23 0.24 18.48
N ILE A 73 6.82 -0.60 17.64
CA ILE A 73 6.56 -2.04 17.62
C ILE A 73 6.85 -2.67 18.98
N ASN A 74 8.04 -2.42 19.55
CA ASN A 74 8.41 -2.94 20.86
C ASN A 74 7.49 -2.48 22.00
N LYS A 75 6.86 -1.33 21.86
CA LYS A 75 5.91 -0.81 22.84
C LYS A 75 4.52 -1.43 22.70
N MET A 76 4.08 -1.73 21.46
CA MET A 76 2.72 -2.16 21.17
C MET A 76 2.55 -3.68 21.18
N PHE A 77 3.55 -4.42 20.72
CA PHE A 77 3.44 -5.88 20.59
C PHE A 77 4.12 -6.59 21.76
N THR A 78 3.46 -7.61 22.29
CA THR A 78 4.01 -8.52 23.32
C THR A 78 4.92 -9.54 22.68
N ASN A 79 4.51 -10.14 21.57
CA ASN A 79 5.34 -11.01 20.74
C ASN A 79 6.08 -10.19 19.67
N LYS A 80 7.43 -10.25 19.70
CA LYS A 80 8.30 -9.43 18.84
C LYS A 80 8.77 -10.16 17.59
N SER A 81 8.22 -11.32 17.28
CA SER A 81 8.55 -12.03 16.05
C SER A 81 7.92 -11.30 14.86
N ILE A 82 8.71 -10.47 14.21
CA ILE A 82 8.36 -9.89 12.91
C ILE A 82 8.94 -10.82 11.86
N GLU A 83 8.10 -11.48 11.10
CA GLU A 83 8.58 -12.20 9.92
C GLU A 83 9.17 -11.19 8.94
N PRO A 84 10.43 -11.37 8.54
CA PRO A 84 11.01 -10.50 7.54
C PRO A 84 10.34 -10.75 6.21
N PHE A 85 9.88 -9.67 5.58
CA PHE A 85 9.39 -9.75 4.22
C PHE A 85 10.56 -9.93 3.23
N HIS A 86 10.51 -10.98 2.42
CA HIS A 86 11.48 -11.26 1.39
C HIS A 86 10.83 -11.24 0.01
N GLU A 87 11.22 -10.27 -0.81
CA GLU A 87 10.82 -10.26 -2.22
C GLU A 87 11.36 -11.51 -2.94
N LYS A 88 10.48 -12.24 -3.63
CA LYS A 88 10.87 -13.28 -4.57
C LYS A 88 11.49 -12.66 -5.82
N LYS A 89 12.44 -13.37 -6.41
CA LYS A 89 13.11 -12.91 -7.63
C LYS A 89 12.41 -13.44 -8.87
N TYR A 90 11.67 -12.56 -9.54
CA TYR A 90 10.99 -12.83 -10.81
C TYR A 90 11.68 -12.17 -12.00
N SER A 91 12.36 -11.04 -11.78
CA SER A 91 12.98 -10.24 -12.82
C SER A 91 14.30 -9.65 -12.37
N ASN A 92 15.17 -9.36 -13.34
CA ASN A 92 16.38 -8.57 -13.11
C ASN A 92 16.08 -7.07 -13.03
N SER A 93 14.99 -6.60 -13.62
CA SER A 93 14.48 -5.25 -13.43
C SER A 93 13.92 -5.11 -12.02
N LEU A 94 14.38 -4.10 -11.31
CA LEU A 94 13.94 -3.77 -9.96
C LEU A 94 12.46 -3.40 -9.95
N LEU A 95 12.03 -2.59 -10.91
CA LEU A 95 10.65 -2.17 -11.05
C LEU A 95 9.73 -3.35 -11.36
N LYS A 96 10.05 -4.15 -12.40
CA LYS A 96 9.24 -5.31 -12.77
C LYS A 96 9.20 -6.35 -11.66
N ASN A 97 10.32 -6.57 -10.96
CA ASN A 97 10.35 -7.47 -9.81
C ASN A 97 9.43 -7.01 -8.69
N ARG A 98 9.38 -5.70 -8.41
CA ARG A 98 8.48 -5.12 -7.41
C ARG A 98 7.01 -5.30 -7.81
N MET A 99 6.66 -4.94 -9.03
CA MET A 99 5.33 -5.10 -9.59
C MET A 99 4.83 -6.55 -9.46
N LEU A 100 5.68 -7.54 -9.76
CA LEU A 100 5.33 -8.96 -9.65
C LEU A 100 5.18 -9.46 -8.21
N ASN A 101 5.98 -8.92 -7.26
CA ASN A 101 5.80 -9.25 -5.86
C ASN A 101 4.48 -8.68 -5.30
N GLU A 102 4.12 -7.46 -5.66
CA GLU A 102 2.83 -6.86 -5.30
C GLU A 102 1.65 -7.63 -5.90
N LEU A 103 1.79 -8.05 -7.16
CA LEU A 103 0.76 -8.80 -7.86
C LEU A 103 0.53 -10.20 -7.28
N PHE A 104 1.59 -10.92 -6.89
CA PHE A 104 1.47 -12.34 -6.54
C PHE A 104 1.56 -12.63 -5.04
N HIS A 105 2.12 -11.73 -4.22
CA HIS A 105 2.43 -12.05 -2.83
C HIS A 105 1.96 -11.01 -1.80
N GLU A 106 1.66 -9.79 -2.22
CA GLU A 106 1.39 -8.71 -1.26
C GLU A 106 -0.04 -8.20 -1.37
N LEU A 107 -0.25 -7.24 -2.27
CA LEU A 107 -1.48 -6.45 -2.30
C LEU A 107 -2.63 -7.18 -3.00
N VAL A 108 -2.39 -7.69 -4.19
CA VAL A 108 -3.46 -8.22 -5.05
C VAL A 108 -4.14 -9.45 -4.44
N PRO A 109 -3.41 -10.48 -3.94
CA PRO A 109 -4.07 -11.64 -3.33
C PRO A 109 -4.91 -11.27 -2.12
N LEU A 110 -4.42 -10.34 -1.29
CA LEU A 110 -5.13 -9.88 -0.10
C LEU A 110 -6.41 -9.12 -0.47
N ILE A 111 -6.30 -8.14 -1.38
CA ILE A 111 -7.46 -7.32 -1.79
C ILE A 111 -8.47 -8.17 -2.55
N CYS A 112 -8.04 -9.09 -3.43
CA CYS A 112 -8.95 -10.01 -4.11
C CYS A 112 -9.77 -10.82 -3.12
N ASN A 113 -9.15 -11.37 -2.09
CA ASN A 113 -9.83 -12.14 -1.06
C ASN A 113 -10.83 -11.28 -0.26
N GLU A 114 -10.42 -10.07 0.14
CA GLU A 114 -11.30 -9.15 0.88
C GLU A 114 -12.49 -8.68 0.02
N ASP A 115 -12.23 -8.31 -1.23
CA ASP A 115 -13.27 -7.87 -2.17
C ASP A 115 -14.28 -8.99 -2.47
N ASP A 116 -13.78 -10.21 -2.68
CA ASP A 116 -14.63 -11.38 -2.94
C ASP A 116 -15.50 -11.69 -1.71
N MET A 117 -14.92 -11.81 -0.54
CA MET A 117 -15.67 -12.09 0.71
C MET A 117 -16.76 -11.04 0.96
N ASN A 118 -16.44 -9.75 0.78
CA ASN A 118 -17.40 -8.68 1.00
C ASN A 118 -18.51 -8.65 -0.04
N SER A 119 -18.18 -8.89 -1.30
CA SER A 119 -19.15 -8.94 -2.41
C SER A 119 -20.07 -10.16 -2.30
N MET A 120 -19.50 -11.33 -2.05
CA MET A 120 -20.25 -12.58 -1.91
C MET A 120 -21.18 -12.58 -0.71
N LYS A 121 -20.84 -11.87 0.37
CA LYS A 121 -21.76 -11.65 1.48
C LYS A 121 -23.08 -10.98 1.04
N MET A 122 -23.03 -10.18 -0.03
CA MET A 122 -24.19 -9.51 -0.64
C MET A 122 -24.68 -10.23 -1.90
N SER A 123 -24.20 -11.46 -2.17
CA SER A 123 -24.51 -12.24 -3.38
C SER A 123 -24.15 -11.48 -4.68
N ILE A 124 -23.07 -10.70 -4.64
CA ILE A 124 -22.56 -9.95 -5.79
C ILE A 124 -21.21 -10.53 -6.21
N GLU A 125 -21.09 -10.91 -7.48
CA GLU A 125 -19.81 -11.32 -8.06
C GLU A 125 -18.95 -10.10 -8.36
N ASN A 126 -17.69 -10.09 -7.87
CA ASN A 126 -16.70 -9.07 -8.20
C ASN A 126 -15.73 -9.57 -9.27
N ARG A 127 -15.48 -8.75 -10.29
CA ARG A 127 -14.55 -9.05 -11.39
C ARG A 127 -13.52 -7.96 -11.55
N SER A 128 -12.27 -8.36 -11.79
CA SER A 128 -11.10 -7.49 -11.98
C SER A 128 -10.53 -7.68 -13.40
N PRO A 129 -11.07 -6.99 -14.43
CA PRO A 129 -10.71 -7.20 -15.83
C PRO A 129 -9.22 -6.96 -16.13
N LEU A 130 -8.56 -6.11 -15.34
CA LEU A 130 -7.13 -5.85 -15.50
C LEU A 130 -6.26 -7.04 -15.06
N LEU A 131 -6.78 -7.94 -14.19
CA LEU A 131 -6.07 -9.15 -13.78
C LEU A 131 -6.20 -10.23 -14.86
N ASN A 132 -5.61 -9.98 -16.01
CA ASN A 132 -5.62 -10.85 -17.18
C ASN A 132 -4.19 -11.23 -17.54
N LYS A 133 -3.97 -12.52 -17.86
CA LYS A 133 -2.64 -13.07 -18.19
C LYS A 133 -2.03 -12.43 -19.43
N GLU A 134 -2.84 -12.17 -20.45
CA GLU A 134 -2.37 -11.57 -21.70
C GLU A 134 -1.95 -10.13 -21.47
N LEU A 135 -2.74 -9.37 -20.69
CA LEU A 135 -2.43 -8.00 -20.31
C LEU A 135 -1.17 -7.93 -19.43
N LEU A 136 -0.97 -8.90 -18.53
CA LEU A 136 0.25 -9.00 -17.74
C LEU A 136 1.47 -9.25 -18.63
N ASN A 137 1.39 -10.23 -19.55
CA ASN A 137 2.48 -10.50 -20.48
C ASN A 137 2.81 -9.30 -21.35
N PHE A 138 1.80 -8.60 -21.84
CA PHE A 138 1.97 -7.35 -22.57
C PHE A 138 2.68 -6.31 -21.70
N SER A 139 2.17 -6.07 -20.49
CA SER A 139 2.79 -5.13 -19.56
C SER A 139 4.28 -5.45 -19.33
N LEU A 140 4.61 -6.71 -19.04
CA LEU A 140 5.99 -7.12 -18.79
C LEU A 140 6.90 -7.03 -20.03
N SER A 141 6.34 -7.04 -21.24
CA SER A 141 7.09 -6.84 -22.48
C SER A 141 7.49 -5.38 -22.73
N LEU A 142 6.85 -4.43 -22.06
CA LEU A 142 7.07 -3.02 -22.29
C LEU A 142 8.50 -2.59 -21.93
N PRO A 143 9.10 -1.70 -22.75
CA PRO A 143 10.33 -1.01 -22.37
C PRO A 143 10.09 -0.09 -21.16
N GLN A 144 11.13 0.10 -20.37
CA GLN A 144 11.04 0.76 -19.06
C GLN A 144 10.49 2.20 -19.11
N ASN A 145 10.83 2.93 -20.15
CA ASN A 145 10.40 4.31 -20.36
C ASN A 145 8.90 4.46 -20.67
N MET A 146 8.18 3.37 -20.92
CA MET A 146 6.73 3.40 -21.17
C MET A 146 5.89 3.32 -19.89
N TYR A 147 6.47 2.91 -18.77
CA TYR A 147 5.71 2.83 -17.52
C TYR A 147 5.50 4.19 -16.86
N ILE A 148 6.58 4.97 -16.81
CA ILE A 148 6.58 6.28 -16.15
C ILE A 148 7.18 7.32 -17.09
N LYS A 149 6.40 8.35 -17.41
CA LYS A 149 6.81 9.44 -18.29
C LYS A 149 6.26 10.77 -17.77
N ASP A 150 7.06 11.82 -17.82
CA ASP A 150 6.67 13.20 -17.44
C ASP A 150 6.00 13.30 -16.05
N GLY A 151 6.43 12.44 -15.10
CA GLY A 151 5.85 12.36 -13.77
C GLY A 151 4.49 11.68 -13.70
N TYR A 152 4.08 10.99 -14.76
CA TYR A 152 2.90 10.13 -14.73
C TYR A 152 3.29 8.67 -14.57
N GLY A 153 2.82 8.01 -13.54
CA GLY A 153 2.70 6.55 -13.51
C GLY A 153 1.57 6.10 -14.42
N LYS A 154 1.57 4.85 -14.83
CA LYS A 154 0.61 4.30 -15.80
C LYS A 154 0.62 5.06 -17.14
N SER A 155 1.77 5.56 -17.59
CA SER A 155 1.78 6.53 -18.70
C SER A 155 1.16 5.94 -19.96
N LEU A 156 1.54 4.74 -20.37
CA LEU A 156 0.94 4.06 -21.52
C LEU A 156 -0.56 3.83 -21.35
N PHE A 157 -0.99 3.38 -20.19
CA PHE A 157 -2.41 3.17 -19.89
C PHE A 157 -3.20 4.48 -19.96
N ARG A 158 -2.64 5.58 -19.44
CA ARG A 158 -3.25 6.91 -19.56
C ARG A 158 -3.33 7.38 -21.00
N ASP A 159 -2.30 7.16 -21.79
CA ASP A 159 -2.27 7.55 -23.20
C ASP A 159 -3.30 6.78 -24.03
N SER A 160 -3.48 5.47 -23.77
CA SER A 160 -4.50 4.65 -24.43
C SER A 160 -5.94 5.08 -24.11
N MET A 161 -6.14 5.73 -22.95
CA MET A 161 -7.45 6.23 -22.53
C MET A 161 -7.77 7.65 -23.02
N LYS A 162 -6.91 8.25 -23.86
CA LYS A 162 -7.16 9.56 -24.45
C LYS A 162 -8.40 9.53 -25.32
N GLY A 163 -9.31 10.47 -25.10
CA GLY A 163 -10.59 10.53 -25.80
C GLY A 163 -11.67 9.57 -25.26
N ILE A 164 -11.32 8.65 -24.37
CA ILE A 164 -12.25 7.73 -23.70
C ILE A 164 -12.54 8.22 -22.28
N LEU A 165 -11.47 8.49 -21.51
CA LEU A 165 -11.58 8.96 -20.14
C LEU A 165 -11.45 10.48 -20.06
N ASN A 166 -12.23 11.10 -19.17
CA ASN A 166 -12.12 12.54 -18.92
C ASN A 166 -10.71 12.93 -18.49
N ASP A 167 -10.15 13.97 -19.12
CA ASP A 167 -8.77 14.41 -18.86
C ASP A 167 -8.51 14.88 -17.43
N LYS A 168 -9.51 15.38 -16.70
CA LYS A 168 -9.38 15.68 -15.26
C LYS A 168 -9.01 14.46 -14.44
N VAL A 169 -9.50 13.27 -14.83
CA VAL A 169 -9.16 12.00 -14.20
C VAL A 169 -7.89 11.41 -14.82
N ARG A 170 -7.83 11.37 -16.14
CA ARG A 170 -6.73 10.78 -16.91
C ARG A 170 -5.38 11.45 -16.59
N LEU A 171 -5.36 12.76 -16.39
CA LEU A 171 -4.15 13.55 -16.14
C LEU A 171 -3.96 13.94 -14.67
N ASP A 172 -4.75 13.39 -13.76
CA ASP A 172 -4.52 13.60 -12.34
C ASP A 172 -3.32 12.77 -11.86
N ARG A 173 -2.33 13.46 -11.26
CA ARG A 173 -1.14 12.84 -10.66
C ARG A 173 -1.36 12.41 -9.22
N LYS A 174 -2.41 12.91 -8.58
CA LYS A 174 -2.71 12.54 -7.19
C LYS A 174 -3.22 11.12 -7.14
N LYS A 175 -2.76 10.37 -6.15
CA LYS A 175 -3.33 9.06 -5.85
C LYS A 175 -4.54 9.27 -4.93
N HIS A 176 -5.72 9.00 -5.45
CA HIS A 176 -6.95 8.96 -4.68
C HIS A 176 -7.21 7.52 -4.23
N GLY A 177 -7.12 7.28 -2.93
CA GLY A 177 -7.42 5.97 -2.35
C GLY A 177 -8.81 5.96 -1.72
N PHE A 178 -9.46 4.82 -1.69
CA PHE A 178 -10.67 4.58 -0.91
C PHE A 178 -10.28 4.45 0.56
N ASN A 179 -10.03 5.58 1.21
CA ASN A 179 -9.63 5.60 2.61
C ASN A 179 -10.71 6.30 3.43
N SER A 180 -11.30 5.57 4.37
CA SER A 180 -12.08 6.16 5.46
C SER A 180 -11.21 6.33 6.68
N SER A 181 -11.35 7.48 7.34
CA SER A 181 -10.70 7.66 8.64
C SER A 181 -11.34 6.75 9.68
N ILE A 182 -10.55 6.04 10.47
CA ILE A 182 -11.07 5.22 11.58
C ILE A 182 -11.93 6.05 12.54
N HIS A 183 -11.66 7.33 12.67
CA HIS A 183 -12.42 8.25 13.51
C HIS A 183 -13.83 8.54 12.99
N SER A 184 -14.09 8.36 11.68
CA SER A 184 -15.45 8.48 11.12
C SER A 184 -16.29 7.22 11.35
N LEU A 185 -15.63 6.10 11.62
CA LEU A 185 -16.28 4.79 11.81
C LEU A 185 -16.51 4.49 13.30
N ILE A 186 -15.56 4.86 14.17
CA ILE A 186 -15.55 4.43 15.56
C ILE A 186 -15.12 5.60 16.46
N ASN A 187 -15.88 5.85 17.54
CA ASN A 187 -15.42 6.75 18.59
C ASN A 187 -14.37 6.06 19.46
N LEU A 188 -13.10 6.21 19.08
CA LEU A 188 -11.95 5.57 19.72
C LEU A 188 -11.77 5.91 21.19
N LYS A 189 -12.34 7.03 21.67
CA LYS A 189 -12.23 7.49 23.08
C LYS A 189 -13.40 7.04 23.95
N SER A 190 -14.39 6.36 23.38
CA SER A 190 -15.55 5.91 24.15
C SER A 190 -15.18 4.83 25.17
N LYS A 191 -15.83 4.86 26.32
CA LYS A 191 -15.65 3.83 27.35
C LYS A 191 -15.95 2.43 26.80
N LYS A 192 -16.99 2.30 25.96
CA LYS A 192 -17.37 1.02 25.33
C LYS A 192 -16.23 0.43 24.51
N VAL A 193 -15.50 1.24 23.75
CA VAL A 193 -14.34 0.79 22.95
C VAL A 193 -13.17 0.41 23.86
N MET A 194 -12.89 1.19 24.88
CA MET A 194 -11.82 0.85 25.83
C MET A 194 -12.12 -0.45 26.58
N ASP A 195 -13.35 -0.62 27.08
CA ASP A 195 -13.78 -1.83 27.78
C ASP A 195 -13.74 -3.06 26.86
N PHE A 196 -14.04 -2.90 25.56
CA PHE A 196 -13.95 -3.98 24.57
C PHE A 196 -12.53 -4.54 24.46
N PHE A 197 -11.51 -3.69 24.41
CA PHE A 197 -10.13 -4.13 24.36
C PHE A 197 -9.63 -4.67 25.68
N ILE A 198 -9.94 -4.00 26.80
CA ILE A 198 -9.47 -4.39 28.14
C ILE A 198 -10.02 -5.77 28.55
N LYS A 199 -11.27 -6.06 28.16
CA LYS A 199 -11.92 -7.34 28.48
C LYS A 199 -11.52 -8.48 27.53
N ASN A 200 -10.73 -8.21 26.49
CA ASN A 200 -10.27 -9.23 25.56
C ASN A 200 -8.91 -9.78 26.03
N GLU A 201 -8.96 -10.81 26.88
CA GLU A 201 -7.77 -11.40 27.49
C GLU A 201 -6.80 -11.99 26.45
N GLN A 202 -7.32 -12.63 25.43
CA GLN A 202 -6.51 -13.26 24.37
C GLN A 202 -5.72 -12.23 23.55
N LEU A 203 -6.26 -11.02 23.39
CA LEU A 203 -5.54 -9.95 22.69
C LEU A 203 -4.22 -9.59 23.39
N ASN A 204 -4.11 -9.80 24.73
CA ASN A 204 -2.89 -9.51 25.47
C ASN A 204 -1.72 -10.43 25.10
N GLU A 205 -1.97 -11.60 24.50
CA GLU A 205 -0.92 -12.47 24.00
C GLU A 205 -0.14 -11.82 22.85
N PHE A 206 -0.77 -10.96 22.08
CA PHE A 206 -0.23 -10.35 20.87
C PHE A 206 0.11 -8.87 21.07
N ILE A 207 -0.72 -8.14 21.82
CA ILE A 207 -0.62 -6.69 21.96
C ILE A 207 -0.67 -6.29 23.43
N ASN A 208 0.18 -5.33 23.79
CA ASN A 208 0.08 -4.66 25.08
C ASN A 208 -1.16 -3.77 25.10
N VAL A 209 -2.29 -4.32 25.55
CA VAL A 209 -3.62 -3.64 25.55
C VAL A 209 -3.57 -2.34 26.34
N LYS A 210 -2.82 -2.26 27.44
CA LYS A 210 -2.67 -1.03 28.24
C LYS A 210 -2.01 0.09 27.43
N ASN A 211 -0.94 -0.22 26.72
CA ASN A 211 -0.25 0.73 25.86
C ASN A 211 -1.12 1.11 24.65
N PHE A 212 -1.84 0.15 24.10
CA PHE A 212 -2.75 0.38 22.98
C PHE A 212 -3.92 1.30 23.37
N CYS A 213 -4.56 1.07 24.51
CA CYS A 213 -5.61 1.96 25.02
C CYS A 213 -5.10 3.38 25.30
N SER A 214 -3.88 3.50 25.84
CA SER A 214 -3.23 4.81 26.01
C SER A 214 -2.97 5.49 24.67
N TYR A 215 -2.52 4.72 23.66
CA TYR A 215 -2.33 5.21 22.30
C TYR A 215 -3.63 5.73 21.68
N LEU A 216 -4.75 4.99 21.80
CA LEU A 216 -6.05 5.41 21.29
C LEU A 216 -6.52 6.73 21.93
N LYS A 217 -6.35 6.90 23.25
CA LYS A 217 -6.72 8.13 23.97
C LYS A 217 -5.94 9.35 23.49
N ASN A 218 -4.65 9.16 23.19
CA ASN A 218 -3.72 10.22 22.79
C ASN A 218 -3.64 10.44 21.28
N GLN A 219 -4.37 9.65 20.49
CA GLN A 219 -4.32 9.73 19.04
C GLN A 219 -4.95 11.04 18.56
N LYS A 220 -4.12 11.85 17.91
CA LYS A 220 -4.50 13.11 17.25
C LYS A 220 -4.43 13.02 15.74
N SER A 221 -3.69 12.04 15.23
CA SER A 221 -3.43 11.88 13.81
C SER A 221 -4.51 11.06 13.14
N THR A 222 -4.91 11.49 11.96
CA THR A 222 -5.81 10.77 11.04
C THR A 222 -5.05 10.17 9.87
N ASP A 223 -3.72 10.00 9.99
CA ASP A 223 -2.94 9.41 8.92
C ASP A 223 -3.34 7.95 8.67
N ASN A 224 -3.06 7.51 7.44
CA ASN A 224 -3.50 6.23 6.96
C ASN A 224 -2.83 5.04 7.68
N ALA A 225 -1.55 5.18 8.05
CA ALA A 225 -0.82 4.13 8.75
C ALA A 225 -1.42 3.84 10.14
N ASN A 226 -1.68 4.90 10.90
CA ASN A 226 -2.32 4.80 12.21
C ASN A 226 -3.76 4.24 12.10
N SER A 227 -4.53 4.68 11.10
CA SER A 227 -5.89 4.17 10.87
C SER A 227 -5.88 2.67 10.55
N LYS A 228 -4.98 2.22 9.67
CA LYS A 228 -4.81 0.79 9.35
C LYS A 228 -4.41 -0.04 10.56
N PHE A 229 -3.43 0.43 11.33
CA PHE A 229 -2.99 -0.26 12.54
C PHE A 229 -4.14 -0.45 13.53
N ILE A 230 -4.88 0.63 13.85
CA ILE A 230 -6.02 0.57 14.76
C ILE A 230 -7.07 -0.40 14.21
N PHE A 231 -7.39 -0.31 12.93
CA PHE A 231 -8.36 -1.19 12.28
C PHE A 231 -7.95 -2.66 12.33
N SER A 232 -6.67 -2.97 12.08
CA SER A 232 -6.13 -4.34 12.18
C SER A 232 -6.25 -4.90 13.60
N VAL A 233 -5.98 -4.08 14.62
CA VAL A 233 -6.15 -4.50 16.03
C VAL A 233 -7.61 -4.74 16.37
N PHE A 234 -8.54 -3.92 15.85
CA PHE A 234 -9.98 -4.16 16.00
C PHE A 234 -10.40 -5.48 15.39
N ASN A 235 -9.98 -5.75 14.16
CA ASN A 235 -10.32 -7.00 13.48
C ASN A 235 -9.78 -8.21 14.24
N ALA A 236 -8.52 -8.16 14.68
CA ALA A 236 -7.93 -9.22 15.49
C ALA A 236 -8.72 -9.43 16.80
N ALA A 237 -9.08 -8.36 17.50
CA ALA A 237 -9.85 -8.44 18.74
C ALA A 237 -11.27 -9.02 18.52
N ILE A 238 -11.93 -8.66 17.41
CA ILE A 238 -13.24 -9.22 17.05
C ILE A 238 -13.11 -10.70 16.71
N PHE A 239 -12.10 -11.07 15.93
CA PHE A 239 -11.83 -12.43 15.54
C PHE A 239 -11.60 -13.32 16.77
N LEU A 240 -10.68 -12.94 17.64
CA LEU A 240 -10.37 -13.68 18.86
C LEU A 240 -11.61 -13.86 19.74
N LYS A 241 -12.43 -12.82 19.88
CA LYS A 241 -13.67 -12.89 20.68
C LYS A 241 -14.73 -13.80 20.06
N LYS A 242 -14.73 -13.95 18.73
CA LYS A 242 -15.76 -14.72 18.01
C LYS A 242 -15.44 -16.22 17.92
N PHE A 243 -14.15 -16.56 17.83
CA PHE A 243 -13.70 -17.91 17.50
C PHE A 243 -12.95 -18.61 18.65
N ASN A 244 -12.89 -18.00 19.82
CA ASN A 244 -12.52 -18.56 21.09
C ASN A 244 -13.61 -18.27 22.12
#